data_e926908f9dcb646054789aa820362946
#
_entry.id   e926908f9dcb646054789aa820362946
#
_cell.length_a   1.000
_cell.length_b   1.000
_cell.length_c   1.000
_cell.angle_alpha   90.00
_cell.angle_beta   90.00
_cell.angle_gamma   90.00
#
_symmetry.space_group_name_H-M   'P 1'
#
loop_
_entity.id
_entity.type
_entity.pdbx_description
1 polymer ?
#
loop_
_entity_poly.entity_id
_entity_poly.type
_entity_poly.pdbx_seq_one_letter_code
_entity_poly.pdbx_strand_id
1 'polypeptide(L)'
;MSWFLLRNFKLPEPYEGKLSRTVLRGESGSNPADLPDKAIASPTMAAYILYIWKTCRKFWGEAIVVTQELEDILHNPILKNTILANSDTRILLDQKKFKDSYDEVAAVLSLSEKERNKIFTINRLDNKDGRSRFNEVYISIGGEGNVYGVENSLHEYFLFTTERKEKEALHVYTNLLGDLKPALESFVYDLRDSGFNKSLFSEIINGTRIPYSVSKQAIATYIAKYGTIAKAAKPFLRDLNESGMDALEFCEAIKGGVNVLSPQTPVAA
;
A
#
# COMPACT_ATOMS: atom_id res chain seq x y z
N MET A 1 -2.08 -8.30 -4.77
CA MET A 1 -1.95 -7.78 -3.39
C MET A 1 -3.25 -8.01 -2.67
N SER A 2 -3.26 -8.93 -1.76
CA SER A 2 -4.44 -9.29 -0.97
C SER A 2 -4.39 -8.64 0.39
N TRP A 3 -5.54 -8.16 0.83
CA TRP A 3 -5.71 -7.64 2.17
C TRP A 3 -6.83 -8.40 2.87
N PHE A 4 -6.50 -9.03 3.99
CA PHE A 4 -7.48 -9.51 4.95
C PHE A 4 -7.77 -8.37 5.94
N LEU A 5 -8.99 -7.87 5.93
CA LEU A 5 -9.48 -6.92 6.90
C LEU A 5 -10.58 -7.60 7.72
N LEU A 6 -10.20 -8.26 8.81
CA LEU A 6 -11.14 -8.61 9.88
C LEU A 6 -11.33 -7.35 10.73
N ARG A 7 -12.37 -6.59 10.46
CA ARG A 7 -12.82 -5.51 11.33
C ARG A 7 -13.43 -6.08 12.59
N ASN A 8 -13.04 -5.55 13.74
CA ASN A 8 -13.44 -5.84 15.11
C ASN A 8 -14.84 -6.44 15.26
N PHE A 9 -14.90 -7.73 15.54
CA PHE A 9 -16.05 -8.33 16.18
C PHE A 9 -16.08 -7.90 17.64
N LYS A 10 -16.98 -6.99 18.02
CA LYS A 10 -17.46 -6.89 19.38
C LYS A 10 -18.59 -7.89 19.53
N LEU A 11 -18.27 -9.09 19.99
CA LEU A 11 -19.30 -9.98 20.54
C LEU A 11 -19.84 -9.30 21.81
N PRO A 12 -21.18 -9.18 21.98
CA PRO A 12 -21.72 -8.84 23.29
C PRO A 12 -21.32 -9.98 24.24
N GLU A 13 -20.61 -9.65 25.31
CA GLU A 13 -20.24 -10.61 26.31
C GLU A 13 -21.47 -11.34 26.88
N PRO A 14 -21.39 -12.67 27.03
CA PRO A 14 -21.09 -13.16 28.34
C PRO A 14 -20.16 -14.37 28.33
N TYR A 15 -18.90 -14.17 28.20
CA TYR A 15 -17.85 -15.10 28.65
C TYR A 15 -16.54 -14.34 28.77
N GLU A 16 -16.01 -14.29 29.98
CA GLU A 16 -14.67 -13.86 30.32
C GLU A 16 -13.64 -14.80 29.65
N GLY A 17 -13.46 -14.66 28.35
CA GLY A 17 -12.37 -15.23 27.60
C GLY A 17 -11.75 -14.11 26.80
N LYS A 18 -10.49 -13.79 27.08
CA LYS A 18 -9.68 -12.93 26.23
C LYS A 18 -9.78 -13.44 24.79
N LEU A 19 -10.69 -12.87 24.00
CA LEU A 19 -10.67 -13.01 22.55
C LEU A 19 -9.37 -12.34 22.10
N SER A 20 -8.30 -13.14 22.04
CA SER A 20 -7.10 -12.75 21.35
C SER A 20 -7.51 -12.34 19.95
N ARG A 21 -7.16 -11.13 19.57
CA ARG A 21 -7.16 -10.73 18.17
C ARG A 21 -6.29 -11.74 17.44
N THR A 22 -6.89 -12.71 16.80
CA THR A 22 -6.20 -13.60 15.90
C THR A 22 -5.96 -12.82 14.61
N VAL A 23 -5.11 -11.81 14.69
CA VAL A 23 -4.37 -11.39 13.52
C VAL A 23 -3.36 -12.51 13.33
N LEU A 24 -3.55 -13.35 12.34
CA LEU A 24 -2.52 -14.26 11.87
C LEU A 24 -1.37 -13.39 11.33
N ARG A 25 -0.51 -12.95 12.24
CA ARG A 25 0.79 -12.39 11.88
C ARG A 25 1.68 -13.58 11.58
N GLY A 26 2.05 -13.71 10.31
CA GLY A 26 3.14 -14.60 9.92
C GLY A 26 4.38 -14.20 10.70
N GLU A 27 5.01 -15.17 11.35
CA GLU A 27 6.32 -14.99 11.95
C GLU A 27 7.32 -14.62 10.85
N SER A 28 8.28 -13.78 11.25
CA SER A 28 9.39 -13.30 10.42
C SER A 28 10.09 -14.47 9.72
N GLY A 29 9.89 -14.59 8.40
CA GLY A 29 10.61 -15.57 7.56
C GLY A 29 9.76 -16.33 6.54
N SER A 30 8.45 -16.40 6.67
CA SER A 30 7.56 -17.00 5.67
C SER A 30 6.82 -15.90 4.90
N ASN A 31 6.60 -16.14 3.61
CA ASN A 31 5.81 -15.26 2.77
C ASN A 31 4.40 -15.09 3.40
N PRO A 32 3.98 -13.89 3.80
CA PRO A 32 2.67 -13.71 4.46
C PRO A 32 1.48 -14.08 3.56
N ALA A 33 1.68 -14.28 2.27
CA ALA A 33 0.67 -14.75 1.34
C ALA A 33 0.31 -16.24 1.52
N ASP A 34 1.24 -17.07 2.02
CA ASP A 34 1.04 -18.52 2.15
C ASP A 34 0.14 -18.94 3.34
N LEU A 35 -0.09 -18.04 4.30
CA LEU A 35 -0.83 -18.35 5.53
C LEU A 35 -2.34 -18.51 5.33
N PRO A 36 -3.02 -17.63 4.58
CA PRO A 36 -4.45 -17.78 4.30
C PRO A 36 -4.76 -19.05 3.51
N ASP A 37 -3.93 -19.37 2.52
CA ASP A 37 -4.14 -20.53 1.62
C ASP A 37 -3.98 -21.84 2.39
N LYS A 38 -2.95 -21.93 3.25
CA LYS A 38 -2.76 -23.07 4.15
C LYS A 38 -3.86 -23.18 5.22
N ALA A 39 -4.36 -22.04 5.72
CA ALA A 39 -5.47 -22.04 6.68
C ALA A 39 -6.77 -22.51 6.05
N ILE A 40 -7.06 -22.08 4.82
CA ILE A 40 -8.25 -22.51 4.06
C ILE A 40 -8.17 -24.00 3.70
N ALA A 41 -6.98 -24.52 3.42
CA ALA A 41 -6.76 -25.94 3.15
C ALA A 41 -6.98 -26.85 4.37
N SER A 42 -6.92 -26.28 5.61
CA SER A 42 -7.19 -27.06 6.82
C SER A 42 -8.68 -27.32 7.01
N PRO A 43 -9.14 -28.59 7.12
CA PRO A 43 -10.56 -28.89 7.35
C PRO A 43 -11.16 -28.25 8.59
N THR A 44 -10.38 -28.16 9.67
CA THR A 44 -10.80 -27.53 10.93
C THR A 44 -11.03 -26.02 10.75
N MET A 45 -10.11 -25.35 10.06
CA MET A 45 -10.24 -23.92 9.79
C MET A 45 -11.37 -23.64 8.81
N ALA A 46 -11.54 -24.46 7.77
CA ALA A 46 -12.65 -24.38 6.85
C ALA A 46 -14.01 -24.49 7.57
N ALA A 47 -14.13 -25.45 8.52
CA ALA A 47 -15.33 -25.60 9.33
C ALA A 47 -15.58 -24.37 10.23
N TYR A 48 -14.52 -23.76 10.79
CA TYR A 48 -14.63 -22.54 11.59
C TYR A 48 -15.07 -21.32 10.75
N ILE A 49 -14.48 -21.15 9.58
CA ILE A 49 -14.90 -20.12 8.61
C ILE A 49 -16.38 -20.30 8.23
N LEU A 50 -16.80 -21.54 7.96
CA LEU A 50 -18.19 -21.89 7.69
C LEU A 50 -19.11 -21.47 8.85
N TYR A 51 -18.72 -21.76 10.08
CA TYR A 51 -19.48 -21.37 11.26
C TYR A 51 -19.63 -19.85 11.37
N ILE A 52 -18.52 -19.09 11.20
CA ILE A 52 -18.55 -17.64 11.21
C ILE A 52 -19.50 -17.12 10.14
N TRP A 53 -19.38 -17.59 8.90
CA TRP A 53 -20.22 -17.15 7.78
C TRP A 53 -21.71 -17.34 8.01
N LYS A 54 -22.08 -18.44 8.66
CA LYS A 54 -23.48 -18.76 8.98
C LYS A 54 -24.00 -18.00 10.20
N THR A 55 -23.15 -17.56 11.09
CA THR A 55 -23.56 -17.03 12.40
C THR A 55 -23.28 -15.55 12.59
N CYS A 56 -22.39 -14.93 11.82
CA CYS A 56 -21.96 -13.53 12.02
C CYS A 56 -23.17 -12.56 12.07
N ARG A 57 -24.18 -12.74 11.22
CA ARG A 57 -25.39 -11.90 11.23
C ARG A 57 -26.14 -11.91 12.56
N LYS A 58 -26.13 -13.05 13.28
CA LYS A 58 -26.80 -13.16 14.59
C LYS A 58 -26.12 -12.30 15.66
N PHE A 59 -24.87 -11.95 15.43
CA PHE A 59 -24.03 -11.17 16.33
C PHE A 59 -23.69 -9.78 15.82
N TRP A 60 -24.47 -9.29 14.82
CA TRP A 60 -24.24 -7.99 14.19
C TRP A 60 -22.83 -7.84 13.62
N GLY A 61 -22.24 -8.96 13.22
CA GLY A 61 -20.91 -9.02 12.64
C GLY A 61 -20.95 -9.09 11.11
N GLU A 62 -19.88 -8.62 10.50
CA GLU A 62 -19.61 -8.77 9.08
C GLU A 62 -18.45 -9.73 8.89
N ALA A 63 -18.54 -10.59 7.87
CA ALA A 63 -17.45 -11.45 7.46
C ALA A 63 -16.96 -11.02 6.09
N ILE A 64 -15.66 -10.70 5.98
CA ILE A 64 -15.03 -10.28 4.73
C ILE A 64 -13.91 -11.27 4.41
N VAL A 65 -13.98 -11.90 3.24
CA VAL A 65 -12.89 -12.71 2.69
C VAL A 65 -12.18 -11.93 1.60
N VAL A 66 -10.87 -11.93 1.67
CA VAL A 66 -10.02 -11.34 0.64
C VAL A 66 -9.04 -12.41 0.20
N THR A 67 -9.00 -12.73 -1.08
CA THR A 67 -8.07 -13.71 -1.66
C THR A 67 -7.37 -13.12 -2.89
N GLN A 68 -6.18 -13.59 -3.18
CA GLN A 68 -5.45 -13.26 -4.41
C GLN A 68 -5.91 -14.13 -5.56
N GLU A 69 -6.20 -15.37 -5.25
CA GLU A 69 -6.62 -16.38 -6.21
C GLU A 69 -7.98 -16.92 -5.79
N LEU A 70 -8.97 -16.69 -6.61
CA LEU A 70 -10.32 -17.18 -6.32
C LEU A 70 -10.35 -18.72 -6.31
N GLU A 71 -9.43 -19.32 -7.03
CA GLU A 71 -9.25 -20.77 -7.13
C GLU A 71 -9.07 -21.43 -5.76
N ASP A 72 -8.38 -20.80 -4.81
CA ASP A 72 -8.20 -21.30 -3.45
C ASP A 72 -9.54 -21.53 -2.72
N ILE A 73 -10.50 -20.63 -2.95
CA ILE A 73 -11.84 -20.78 -2.40
C ILE A 73 -12.64 -21.84 -3.20
N LEU A 74 -12.46 -21.88 -4.52
CA LEU A 74 -13.20 -22.75 -5.41
C LEU A 74 -12.84 -24.22 -5.25
N HIS A 75 -11.58 -24.52 -4.92
CA HIS A 75 -11.13 -25.88 -4.68
C HIS A 75 -11.59 -26.44 -3.33
N ASN A 76 -12.04 -25.60 -2.40
CA ASN A 76 -12.58 -26.06 -1.14
C ASN A 76 -14.11 -26.21 -1.20
N PRO A 77 -14.65 -27.43 -1.31
CA PRO A 77 -16.10 -27.66 -1.49
C PRO A 77 -16.93 -27.18 -0.29
N ILE A 78 -16.32 -27.10 0.91
CA ILE A 78 -16.99 -26.62 2.14
C ILE A 78 -17.20 -25.11 2.06
N LEU A 79 -16.17 -24.37 1.64
CA LEU A 79 -16.19 -22.92 1.64
C LEU A 79 -16.87 -22.33 0.42
N LYS A 80 -16.66 -22.94 -0.77
CA LYS A 80 -17.20 -22.47 -2.04
C LYS A 80 -18.66 -22.09 -1.95
N ASN A 81 -19.51 -23.05 -1.65
CA ASN A 81 -20.96 -22.83 -1.65
C ASN A 81 -21.41 -21.87 -0.55
N THR A 82 -20.76 -21.92 0.62
CA THR A 82 -21.17 -21.09 1.77
C THR A 82 -20.77 -19.64 1.61
N ILE A 83 -19.53 -19.38 1.19
CA ILE A 83 -19.03 -18.01 0.99
C ILE A 83 -19.81 -17.34 -0.14
N LEU A 84 -19.95 -18.03 -1.28
CA LEU A 84 -20.63 -17.46 -2.45
C LEU A 84 -22.12 -17.22 -2.23
N ALA A 85 -22.81 -18.16 -1.59
CA ALA A 85 -24.25 -18.05 -1.34
C ALA A 85 -24.60 -16.99 -0.27
N ASN A 86 -23.68 -16.68 0.64
CA ASN A 86 -23.93 -15.73 1.73
C ASN A 86 -23.18 -14.40 1.58
N SER A 87 -22.50 -14.18 0.46
CA SER A 87 -21.81 -12.91 0.17
C SER A 87 -22.66 -12.07 -0.77
N ASP A 88 -23.37 -11.08 -0.23
CA ASP A 88 -24.17 -10.15 -1.02
C ASP A 88 -23.32 -9.13 -1.76
N THR A 89 -22.15 -8.79 -1.20
CA THR A 89 -21.22 -7.83 -1.79
C THR A 89 -19.99 -8.54 -2.32
N ARG A 90 -19.64 -8.27 -3.57
CA ARG A 90 -18.44 -8.79 -4.22
C ARG A 90 -17.63 -7.63 -4.78
N ILE A 91 -16.34 -7.61 -4.47
CA ILE A 91 -15.40 -6.60 -4.97
C ILE A 91 -14.32 -7.31 -5.76
N LEU A 92 -14.24 -7.02 -7.06
CA LEU A 92 -13.25 -7.61 -7.95
C LEU A 92 -12.29 -6.51 -8.43
N LEU A 93 -11.00 -6.78 -8.26
CA LEU A 93 -9.94 -5.94 -8.81
C LEU A 93 -9.66 -6.36 -10.26
N ASP A 94 -8.61 -5.80 -10.87
CA ASP A 94 -8.22 -6.09 -12.26
C ASP A 94 -7.99 -7.60 -12.46
N GLN A 95 -8.80 -8.21 -13.31
CA GLN A 95 -8.82 -9.64 -13.63
C GLN A 95 -8.16 -9.97 -14.98
N LYS A 96 -7.42 -9.03 -15.58
CA LYS A 96 -6.83 -9.22 -16.92
C LYS A 96 -5.91 -10.43 -17.02
N LYS A 97 -5.22 -10.79 -15.93
CA LYS A 97 -4.33 -11.95 -15.89
C LYS A 97 -5.05 -13.28 -16.10
N PHE A 98 -6.32 -13.35 -15.72
CA PHE A 98 -7.13 -14.56 -15.73
C PHE A 98 -8.08 -14.62 -16.92
N LYS A 99 -7.90 -13.77 -17.93
CA LYS A 99 -8.85 -13.62 -19.04
C LYS A 99 -9.14 -14.94 -19.76
N ASP A 100 -8.12 -15.77 -19.95
CA ASP A 100 -8.23 -17.01 -20.70
C ASP A 100 -8.87 -18.17 -19.89
N SER A 101 -8.83 -18.11 -18.56
CA SER A 101 -9.44 -19.07 -17.63
C SER A 101 -10.66 -18.54 -16.89
N TYR A 102 -11.15 -17.35 -17.28
CA TYR A 102 -12.18 -16.63 -16.53
C TYR A 102 -13.58 -17.27 -16.61
N ASP A 103 -13.80 -18.22 -17.49
CA ASP A 103 -15.08 -18.90 -17.66
C ASP A 103 -15.50 -19.65 -16.40
N GLU A 104 -14.59 -20.32 -15.73
CA GLU A 104 -14.86 -21.00 -14.45
C GLU A 104 -15.19 -20.01 -13.33
N VAL A 105 -14.44 -18.92 -13.24
CA VAL A 105 -14.69 -17.84 -12.29
C VAL A 105 -16.05 -17.20 -12.52
N ALA A 106 -16.37 -16.89 -13.78
CA ALA A 106 -17.64 -16.29 -14.16
C ALA A 106 -18.82 -17.20 -13.85
N ALA A 107 -18.72 -18.49 -14.12
CA ALA A 107 -19.74 -19.48 -13.82
C ALA A 107 -19.99 -19.60 -12.30
N VAL A 108 -18.91 -19.65 -11.52
CA VAL A 108 -19.00 -19.78 -10.07
C VAL A 108 -19.57 -18.53 -9.41
N LEU A 109 -19.16 -17.34 -9.87
CA LEU A 109 -19.70 -16.07 -9.39
C LEU A 109 -21.06 -15.73 -10.01
N SER A 110 -21.58 -16.58 -10.90
CA SER A 110 -22.83 -16.36 -11.64
C SER A 110 -22.85 -15.00 -12.36
N LEU A 111 -21.72 -14.63 -12.96
CA LEU A 111 -21.58 -13.37 -13.68
C LEU A 111 -22.25 -13.45 -15.06
N SER A 112 -23.09 -12.48 -15.38
CA SER A 112 -23.62 -12.29 -16.73
C SER A 112 -22.50 -11.85 -17.68
N GLU A 113 -22.72 -12.03 -18.98
CA GLU A 113 -21.79 -11.57 -20.02
C GLU A 113 -21.55 -10.04 -19.93
N LYS A 114 -22.58 -9.27 -19.60
CA LYS A 114 -22.46 -7.81 -19.39
C LYS A 114 -21.55 -7.47 -18.22
N GLU A 115 -21.65 -8.17 -17.11
CA GLU A 115 -20.79 -7.98 -15.94
C GLU A 115 -19.36 -8.38 -16.23
N ARG A 116 -19.15 -9.51 -16.89
CA ARG A 116 -17.85 -9.96 -17.36
C ARG A 116 -17.18 -8.89 -18.23
N ASN A 117 -17.91 -8.33 -19.19
CA ASN A 117 -17.39 -7.25 -20.02
C ASN A 117 -17.02 -6.00 -19.23
N LYS A 118 -17.83 -5.61 -18.23
CA LYS A 118 -17.51 -4.50 -17.31
C LYS A 118 -16.22 -4.79 -16.52
N ILE A 119 -16.07 -5.98 -15.96
CA ILE A 119 -14.88 -6.36 -15.16
C ILE A 119 -13.61 -6.23 -16.01
N PHE A 120 -13.64 -6.62 -17.27
CA PHE A 120 -12.49 -6.48 -18.16
C PHE A 120 -12.24 -5.05 -18.66
N THR A 121 -13.06 -4.06 -18.31
CA THR A 121 -12.77 -2.64 -18.54
C THR A 121 -11.96 -2.01 -17.43
N ILE A 122 -11.83 -2.65 -16.27
CA ILE A 122 -11.10 -2.13 -15.11
C ILE A 122 -9.68 -1.71 -15.51
N ASN A 123 -9.28 -0.49 -15.12
CA ASN A 123 -7.98 0.11 -15.39
C ASN A 123 -7.61 0.21 -16.90
N ARG A 124 -8.60 0.27 -17.78
CA ARG A 124 -8.38 0.55 -19.20
C ARG A 124 -8.43 2.03 -19.53
N LEU A 125 -9.12 2.83 -18.70
CA LEU A 125 -9.20 4.27 -18.91
C LEU A 125 -7.84 4.90 -18.65
N ASP A 126 -7.29 5.52 -19.68
CA ASP A 126 -6.07 6.30 -19.58
C ASP A 126 -6.48 7.71 -19.13
N ASN A 127 -6.26 8.00 -17.85
CA ASN A 127 -6.60 9.29 -17.25
C ASN A 127 -5.66 10.38 -17.75
N LYS A 128 -5.91 10.89 -18.96
CA LYS A 128 -5.11 11.94 -19.60
C LYS A 128 -5.47 13.36 -19.14
N ASP A 129 -6.56 13.53 -18.41
CA ASP A 129 -7.13 14.85 -18.12
C ASP A 129 -6.54 15.55 -16.88
N GLY A 130 -5.30 15.24 -16.51
CA GLY A 130 -4.61 15.91 -15.39
C GLY A 130 -5.11 15.51 -13.98
N ARG A 131 -6.01 14.56 -13.88
CA ARG A 131 -6.45 13.98 -12.62
C ARG A 131 -5.40 13.00 -12.07
N SER A 132 -5.29 12.89 -10.77
CA SER A 132 -4.51 11.85 -10.15
C SER A 132 -5.02 10.48 -10.62
N ARG A 133 -4.09 9.56 -10.93
CA ARG A 133 -4.44 8.22 -11.38
C ARG A 133 -5.26 7.51 -10.31
N PHE A 134 -6.50 7.19 -10.60
CA PHE A 134 -7.34 6.39 -9.73
C PHE A 134 -7.28 4.91 -10.14
N ASN A 135 -7.54 4.02 -9.19
CA ASN A 135 -7.73 2.61 -9.47
C ASN A 135 -9.22 2.33 -9.62
N GLU A 136 -9.57 1.48 -10.57
CA GLU A 136 -10.94 1.06 -10.77
C GLU A 136 -11.17 -0.31 -10.10
N VAL A 137 -12.37 -0.48 -9.58
CA VAL A 137 -12.82 -1.73 -8.96
C VAL A 137 -14.24 -2.03 -9.43
N TYR A 138 -14.54 -3.31 -9.63
CA TYR A 138 -15.92 -3.75 -9.84
C TYR A 138 -16.54 -4.09 -8.50
N ILE A 139 -17.69 -3.51 -8.21
CA ILE A 139 -18.47 -3.79 -7.00
C ILE A 139 -19.86 -4.26 -7.42
N SER A 140 -20.26 -5.44 -6.93
CA SER A 140 -21.59 -6.00 -7.10
C SER A 140 -22.26 -6.13 -5.74
N ILE A 141 -23.51 -5.68 -5.65
CA ILE A 141 -24.35 -5.76 -4.46
C ILE A 141 -25.72 -6.30 -4.90
N GLY A 142 -26.17 -7.40 -4.30
CA GLY A 142 -27.48 -7.95 -4.58
C GLY A 142 -27.70 -8.41 -6.04
N GLY A 143 -26.63 -8.75 -6.77
CA GLY A 143 -26.69 -9.21 -8.16
C GLY A 143 -26.55 -8.12 -9.22
N GLU A 144 -26.45 -6.85 -8.84
CA GLU A 144 -26.12 -5.75 -9.76
C GLU A 144 -24.71 -5.25 -9.51
N GLY A 145 -23.91 -5.13 -10.58
CA GLY A 145 -22.52 -4.70 -10.47
C GLY A 145 -22.13 -3.62 -11.45
N ASN A 146 -21.26 -2.71 -10.96
CA ASN A 146 -20.68 -1.63 -11.75
C ASN A 146 -19.20 -1.44 -11.42
N VAL A 147 -18.49 -0.73 -12.32
CA VAL A 147 -17.11 -0.32 -12.13
C VAL A 147 -17.08 1.07 -11.50
N TYR A 148 -16.30 1.21 -10.44
CA TYR A 148 -16.14 2.45 -9.69
C TYR A 148 -14.68 2.85 -9.65
N GLY A 149 -14.41 4.16 -9.78
CA GLY A 149 -13.09 4.72 -9.54
C GLY A 149 -12.86 4.91 -8.04
N VAL A 150 -11.71 4.45 -7.54
CA VAL A 150 -11.30 4.62 -6.14
C VAL A 150 -10.10 5.56 -6.13
N GLU A 151 -10.28 6.73 -5.54
CA GLU A 151 -9.21 7.68 -5.26
C GLU A 151 -8.83 7.60 -3.78
N ASN A 152 -7.54 7.49 -3.54
CA ASN A 152 -6.97 7.59 -2.20
C ASN A 152 -6.30 8.94 -2.03
N SER A 153 -6.50 9.59 -0.89
CA SER A 153 -5.69 10.73 -0.52
C SER A 153 -4.21 10.31 -0.39
N LEU A 154 -3.28 11.25 -0.51
CA LEU A 154 -1.85 10.94 -0.29
C LEU A 154 -1.59 10.39 1.11
N HIS A 155 -2.36 10.83 2.11
CA HIS A 155 -2.26 10.32 3.48
C HIS A 155 -2.64 8.84 3.55
N GLU A 156 -3.78 8.47 2.96
CA GLU A 156 -4.21 7.06 2.89
C GLU A 156 -3.22 6.23 2.08
N TYR A 157 -2.75 6.77 0.95
CA TYR A 157 -1.77 6.08 0.11
C TYR A 157 -0.52 5.72 0.91
N PHE A 158 0.12 6.69 1.60
CA PHE A 158 1.35 6.42 2.35
C PHE A 158 1.11 5.61 3.63
N LEU A 159 -0.08 5.67 4.20
CA LEU A 159 -0.45 4.82 5.34
C LEU A 159 -0.50 3.34 4.96
N PHE A 160 -0.95 3.04 3.73
CA PHE A 160 -1.17 1.67 3.26
C PHE A 160 -0.19 1.21 2.19
N THR A 161 0.74 2.06 1.73
CA THR A 161 1.71 1.67 0.70
C THR A 161 2.52 0.45 1.13
N THR A 162 2.81 -0.43 0.18
CA THR A 162 3.69 -1.59 0.37
C THR A 162 5.08 -1.36 -0.21
N GLU A 163 5.27 -0.23 -0.90
CA GLU A 163 6.54 0.11 -1.49
C GLU A 163 7.58 0.40 -0.40
N ARG A 164 8.64 -0.41 -0.40
CA ARG A 164 9.68 -0.37 0.63
C ARG A 164 10.31 1.01 0.78
N LYS A 165 10.69 1.63 -0.34
CA LYS A 165 11.34 2.96 -0.34
C LYS A 165 10.44 4.04 0.27
N GLU A 166 9.14 4.00 0.00
CA GLU A 166 8.17 4.95 0.53
C GLU A 166 7.96 4.77 2.03
N LYS A 167 7.91 3.52 2.50
CA LYS A 167 7.85 3.21 3.93
C LYS A 167 9.09 3.66 4.69
N GLU A 168 10.28 3.40 4.15
CA GLU A 168 11.54 3.83 4.73
C GLU A 168 11.61 5.35 4.83
N ALA A 169 11.16 6.07 3.80
CA ALA A 169 11.12 7.52 3.80
C ALA A 169 10.14 8.09 4.85
N LEU A 170 8.94 7.52 4.97
CA LEU A 170 7.99 7.90 6.02
C LEU A 170 8.56 7.58 7.42
N HIS A 171 9.32 6.50 7.55
CA HIS A 171 9.95 6.15 8.82
C HIS A 171 10.99 7.18 9.29
N VAL A 172 11.70 7.85 8.36
CA VAL A 172 12.59 8.97 8.70
C VAL A 172 11.83 10.07 9.43
N TYR A 173 10.64 10.42 8.95
CA TYR A 173 9.80 11.42 9.61
C TYR A 173 9.23 10.91 10.94
N THR A 174 8.84 9.65 11.01
CA THR A 174 8.31 9.06 12.24
C THR A 174 9.38 9.01 13.35
N ASN A 175 10.62 8.70 13.00
CA ASN A 175 11.74 8.72 13.95
C ASN A 175 12.03 10.11 14.49
N LEU A 176 11.86 11.15 13.66
CA LEU A 176 12.09 12.52 14.08
C LEU A 176 10.95 13.07 14.95
N LEU A 177 9.68 12.77 14.58
CA LEU A 177 8.50 13.37 15.21
C LEU A 177 7.85 12.49 16.29
N GLY A 178 8.31 11.24 16.42
CA GLY A 178 7.91 10.31 17.47
C GLY A 178 6.53 9.68 17.30
N ASP A 179 5.66 10.23 16.44
CA ASP A 179 4.31 9.71 16.18
C ASP A 179 4.02 9.66 14.68
N LEU A 180 3.27 8.64 14.26
CA LEU A 180 2.95 8.39 12.86
C LEU A 180 2.05 9.48 12.26
N LYS A 181 1.09 10.03 13.04
CA LYS A 181 0.15 11.02 12.52
C LYS A 181 0.84 12.32 12.12
N PRO A 182 1.58 13.03 12.99
CA PRO A 182 2.29 14.23 12.61
C PRO A 182 3.39 13.94 11.57
N ALA A 183 4.03 12.77 11.61
CA ALA A 183 4.99 12.35 10.60
C ALA A 183 4.38 12.27 9.21
N LEU A 184 3.21 11.65 9.08
CA LEU A 184 2.48 11.51 7.84
C LEU A 184 2.00 12.87 7.31
N GLU A 185 1.49 13.73 8.17
CA GLU A 185 1.07 15.10 7.82
C GLU A 185 2.25 15.91 7.26
N SER A 186 3.40 15.90 7.96
CA SER A 186 4.61 16.59 7.54
C SER A 186 5.20 16.02 6.26
N PHE A 187 5.22 14.69 6.12
CA PHE A 187 5.71 14.00 4.93
C PHE A 187 4.89 14.35 3.68
N VAL A 188 3.56 14.34 3.78
CA VAL A 188 2.68 14.68 2.67
C VAL A 188 2.76 16.17 2.33
N TYR A 189 2.90 17.03 3.34
CA TYR A 189 3.12 18.45 3.13
C TYR A 189 4.42 18.70 2.36
N ASP A 190 5.52 18.16 2.82
CA ASP A 190 6.84 18.32 2.21
C ASP A 190 6.89 17.73 0.79
N LEU A 191 6.23 16.58 0.55
CA LEU A 191 6.10 16.02 -0.79
C LEU A 191 5.38 16.98 -1.74
N ARG A 192 4.30 17.60 -1.32
CA ARG A 192 3.55 18.58 -2.12
C ARG A 192 4.36 19.84 -2.37
N ASP A 193 4.99 20.35 -1.33
CA ASP A 193 5.84 21.55 -1.40
C ASP A 193 7.05 21.35 -2.32
N SER A 194 7.62 20.14 -2.34
CA SER A 194 8.77 19.82 -3.17
C SER A 194 8.48 19.80 -4.67
N GLY A 195 7.25 19.50 -5.06
CA GLY A 195 6.87 19.25 -6.46
C GLY A 195 7.46 17.97 -7.05
N PHE A 196 8.08 17.11 -6.23
CA PHE A 196 8.64 15.84 -6.67
C PHE A 196 7.53 14.80 -6.85
N ASN A 197 7.78 13.79 -7.70
CA ASN A 197 6.98 12.59 -7.66
C ASN A 197 7.33 11.73 -6.43
N LYS A 198 6.43 10.83 -6.04
CA LYS A 198 6.57 10.01 -4.82
C LYS A 198 7.87 9.21 -4.76
N SER A 199 8.28 8.63 -5.88
CA SER A 199 9.48 7.80 -5.95
C SER A 199 10.76 8.62 -5.75
N LEU A 200 10.88 9.75 -6.43
CA LEU A 200 12.04 10.63 -6.32
C LEU A 200 12.13 11.28 -4.93
N PHE A 201 10.99 11.69 -4.38
CA PHE A 201 10.92 12.23 -3.02
C PHE A 201 11.43 11.22 -2.00
N SER A 202 10.92 9.98 -2.08
CA SER A 202 11.33 8.91 -1.17
C SER A 202 12.82 8.56 -1.33
N GLU A 203 13.36 8.60 -2.55
CA GLU A 203 14.78 8.36 -2.81
C GLU A 203 15.67 9.44 -2.16
N ILE A 204 15.28 10.71 -2.25
CA ILE A 204 16.00 11.82 -1.61
C ILE A 204 15.97 11.67 -0.08
N ILE A 205 14.80 11.45 0.50
CA ILE A 205 14.68 11.28 1.95
C ILE A 205 15.48 10.08 2.44
N ASN A 206 15.44 8.96 1.75
CA ASN A 206 16.23 7.78 2.11
C ASN A 206 17.74 8.01 1.96
N GLY A 207 18.14 8.77 0.95
CA GLY A 207 19.55 9.09 0.72
C GLY A 207 20.12 10.06 1.76
N THR A 208 19.34 11.04 2.18
CA THR A 208 19.74 12.05 3.16
C THR A 208 19.45 11.65 4.61
N ARG A 209 18.47 10.77 4.84
CA ARG A 209 17.97 10.41 6.18
C ARG A 209 17.41 11.58 6.99
N ILE A 210 17.11 12.69 6.32
CA ILE A 210 16.52 13.89 6.94
C ILE A 210 15.25 14.31 6.18
N PRO A 211 14.27 14.97 6.85
CA PRO A 211 13.09 15.51 6.20
C PRO A 211 13.43 16.53 5.11
N TYR A 212 12.59 16.60 4.10
CA TYR A 212 12.79 17.54 2.99
C TYR A 212 12.85 19.00 3.46
N SER A 213 12.06 19.40 4.45
CA SER A 213 12.07 20.73 5.04
C SER A 213 13.48 21.18 5.49
N VAL A 214 14.30 20.25 5.95
CA VAL A 214 15.70 20.49 6.36
C VAL A 214 16.63 20.63 5.15
N SER A 215 16.47 19.77 4.15
CA SER A 215 17.34 19.75 2.96
C SER A 215 16.88 20.67 1.83
N LYS A 216 15.70 21.28 1.93
CA LYS A 216 15.03 22.07 0.88
C LYS A 216 15.94 23.11 0.21
N GLN A 217 16.67 23.89 1.00
CA GLN A 217 17.52 24.96 0.46
C GLN A 217 18.74 24.41 -0.28
N ALA A 218 19.34 23.35 0.25
CA ALA A 218 20.47 22.71 -0.41
C ALA A 218 20.04 22.07 -1.75
N ILE A 219 18.90 21.40 -1.78
CA ILE A 219 18.34 20.84 -3.00
C ILE A 219 17.98 21.95 -4.01
N ALA A 220 17.45 23.09 -3.55
CA ALA A 220 17.13 24.22 -4.42
C ALA A 220 18.40 24.77 -5.13
N THR A 221 19.55 24.78 -4.46
CA THR A 221 20.82 25.16 -5.06
C THR A 221 21.21 24.23 -6.20
N TYR A 222 21.01 22.91 -6.02
CA TYR A 222 21.24 21.94 -7.09
C TYR A 222 20.25 22.07 -8.22
N ILE A 223 18.98 22.34 -7.94
CA ILE A 223 17.96 22.60 -8.97
C ILE A 223 18.36 23.82 -9.81
N ALA A 224 18.81 24.90 -9.20
CA ALA A 224 19.29 26.09 -9.91
C ALA A 224 20.49 25.76 -10.82
N LYS A 225 21.38 24.87 -10.39
CA LYS A 225 22.56 24.46 -11.16
C LYS A 225 22.21 23.50 -12.31
N TYR A 226 21.32 22.54 -12.09
CA TYR A 226 21.02 21.47 -13.06
C TYR A 226 19.71 21.68 -13.84
N GLY A 227 18.97 22.72 -13.53
CA GLY A 227 17.79 23.18 -14.28
C GLY A 227 16.48 22.46 -13.95
N THR A 228 16.53 21.18 -13.58
CA THR A 228 15.32 20.40 -13.22
C THR A 228 15.55 19.54 -11.98
N ILE A 229 14.46 19.33 -11.25
CA ILE A 229 14.42 18.50 -10.05
C ILE A 229 14.99 17.09 -10.31
N ALA A 230 14.55 16.43 -11.37
CA ALA A 230 15.00 15.08 -11.70
C ALA A 230 16.49 15.00 -12.03
N LYS A 231 17.06 16.06 -12.64
CA LYS A 231 18.49 16.15 -12.96
C LYS A 231 19.32 16.51 -11.73
N ALA A 232 18.76 17.22 -10.76
CA ALA A 232 19.45 17.68 -9.55
C ALA A 232 19.60 16.58 -8.49
N ALA A 233 18.64 15.65 -8.37
CA ALA A 233 18.59 14.67 -7.30
C ALA A 233 19.82 13.74 -7.27
N LYS A 234 20.22 13.18 -8.40
CA LYS A 234 21.37 12.28 -8.48
C LYS A 234 22.70 12.94 -8.14
N PRO A 235 23.05 14.11 -8.73
CA PRO A 235 24.24 14.85 -8.32
C PRO A 235 24.23 15.22 -6.84
N PHE A 236 23.09 15.67 -6.29
CA PHE A 236 22.96 15.99 -4.88
C PHE A 236 23.30 14.81 -3.97
N LEU A 237 22.72 13.64 -4.21
CA LEU A 237 22.98 12.44 -3.42
C LEU A 237 24.41 11.91 -3.61
N ARG A 238 24.96 12.01 -4.82
CA ARG A 238 26.34 11.64 -5.09
C ARG A 238 27.30 12.50 -4.28
N ASP A 239 27.13 13.81 -4.38
CA ASP A 239 28.04 14.78 -3.74
C ASP A 239 27.93 14.70 -2.21
N LEU A 240 26.72 14.40 -1.66
CA LEU A 240 26.54 14.09 -0.25
C LEU A 240 27.36 12.87 0.17
N ASN A 241 27.29 11.78 -0.58
CA ASN A 241 28.02 10.54 -0.28
C ASN A 241 29.53 10.72 -0.41
N GLU A 242 30.01 11.45 -1.44
CA GLU A 242 31.43 11.72 -1.68
C GLU A 242 32.04 12.68 -0.65
N SER A 243 31.21 13.56 -0.07
CA SER A 243 31.69 14.50 0.95
C SER A 243 32.10 13.82 2.27
N GLY A 244 31.55 12.63 2.56
CA GLY A 244 31.74 11.96 3.85
C GLY A 244 31.12 12.70 5.04
N MET A 245 30.40 13.79 4.81
CA MET A 245 29.74 14.58 5.85
C MET A 245 28.41 13.94 6.25
N ASP A 246 27.95 14.25 7.46
CA ASP A 246 26.55 14.08 7.84
C ASP A 246 25.65 14.90 6.89
N ALA A 247 24.45 14.39 6.60
CA ALA A 247 23.53 15.05 5.70
C ALA A 247 23.11 16.46 6.16
N LEU A 248 23.01 16.69 7.47
CA LEU A 248 22.70 17.99 8.05
C LEU A 248 23.86 18.98 7.82
N GLU A 249 25.08 18.56 8.16
CA GLU A 249 26.30 19.34 7.94
C GLU A 249 26.49 19.68 6.47
N PHE A 250 26.27 18.71 5.59
CA PHE A 250 26.34 18.91 4.15
C PHE A 250 25.34 19.97 3.65
N CYS A 251 24.08 19.88 4.09
CA CYS A 251 23.06 20.86 3.72
C CYS A 251 23.39 22.26 4.25
N GLU A 252 23.95 22.38 5.45
CA GLU A 252 24.36 23.67 6.02
C GLU A 252 25.58 24.26 5.29
N ALA A 253 26.55 23.43 4.93
CA ALA A 253 27.71 23.86 4.14
C ALA A 253 27.28 24.42 2.78
N ILE A 254 26.36 23.76 2.08
CA ILE A 254 25.83 24.26 0.81
C ILE A 254 25.07 25.57 0.98
N LYS A 255 24.26 25.73 2.03
CA LYS A 255 23.58 26.98 2.35
C LYS A 255 24.59 28.13 2.59
N GLY A 256 25.70 27.83 3.23
CA GLY A 256 26.78 28.79 3.48
C GLY A 256 27.64 29.12 2.26
N GLY A 257 27.36 28.54 1.09
CA GLY A 257 28.12 28.76 -0.14
C GLY A 257 29.51 28.09 -0.15
N VAL A 258 29.74 27.16 0.76
CA VAL A 258 31.01 26.38 0.82
C VAL A 258 31.06 25.41 -0.36
N ASN A 259 32.16 25.42 -1.11
CA ASN A 259 32.37 24.47 -2.20
C ASN A 259 32.80 23.12 -1.59
N VAL A 260 31.84 22.26 -1.31
CA VAL A 260 32.02 20.98 -0.62
C VAL A 260 32.80 19.96 -1.47
N LEU A 261 33.00 20.23 -2.77
CA LEU A 261 33.67 19.36 -3.73
C LEU A 261 35.18 19.64 -3.86
N SER A 262 35.73 20.61 -3.14
CA SER A 262 37.17 20.78 -3.09
C SER A 262 37.75 19.70 -2.17
N PRO A 263 38.64 18.81 -2.65
CA PRO A 263 39.33 17.89 -1.76
C PRO A 263 40.07 18.71 -0.70
N GLN A 264 39.69 18.52 0.56
CA GLN A 264 40.44 19.06 1.67
C GLN A 264 41.83 18.41 1.57
N THR A 265 42.81 19.16 1.11
CA THR A 265 44.21 18.78 1.22
C THR A 265 44.49 18.53 2.70
N PRO A 266 44.95 17.34 3.11
CA PRO A 266 45.32 17.13 4.50
C PRO A 266 46.38 18.17 4.88
N VAL A 267 46.08 18.99 5.87
CA VAL A 267 47.03 19.86 6.50
C VAL A 267 48.07 18.92 7.12
N ALA A 268 49.25 18.85 6.49
CA ALA A 268 50.39 18.13 7.02
C ALA A 268 50.75 18.73 8.38
N ALA A 269 50.70 17.87 9.42
CA ALA A 269 51.18 18.18 10.75
C ALA A 269 52.71 18.17 10.79
#